data_b26119dcc84f50d015c2f63d0b5edf5e
#
_entry.id   b26119dcc84f50d015c2f63d0b5edf5e
#
_cell.length_a   1.000
_cell.length_b   1.000
_cell.length_c   1.000
_cell.angle_alpha   90.00
_cell.angle_beta   90.00
_cell.angle_gamma   90.00
#
_symmetry.space_group_name_H-M   'P 1'
#
loop_
_entity.id
_entity.type
_entity.pdbx_description
1 polymer ?
#
loop_
_entity_poly.entity_id
_entity_poly.type
_entity_poly.pdbx_seq_one_letter_code
_entity_poly.pdbx_strand_id
1 'polypeptide(L)'
;NKSQISLFSNETKQNQTKLNTKYVHVQSIEQLKSITEQISMYNKFSIYILKSSDLFELPLGYAIGLQSGETFYLDSNKQNNKFLKQICECENIEIVAYDIKYIAKKLHLLEINLVGKLFDISIAHYLMFPDMRRSLDLLSSQYLDVNISQEKQISLTETSDRTIAYCCKNVDLISKLAIILEEKLNKNNIVSLYNNIEIPLTLVLSKMEINGIKLDISYLQKLETELTKSLSTLTEQIYSIAGKEFNIASPKQTGEILFEELNLSKKPKKTKSGQYSTSEETLFKLKGTHPIIDKLLEFRSMNKLQTTYVSSLPKLLSSKTKKIHTTFNQTVASTGRLSSVNPNLQNIPIRTPQGMKVRKAFVASDNNYSILCADYSQIELRIMAAFSGDTEMLRAFNNGIDIHSATAAKVYNVNVDEVDKTMRTNAKSVNFGIIYGISAFGLSQNLGISRNEAKNIIEEYFIQFPSIKKYMDSIILKAREQEYVETYYMRRRYLPNINSRNAVIRSLAERNAINAPIQGSAADIIKIAM
;
A
#
# COMPACT_ATOMS: atom_id res chain seq x y z
N ASN A 1 -22.82 2.96 -1.44
CA ASN A 1 -22.77 2.44 -0.05
C ASN A 1 -23.93 1.55 0.36
N LYS A 2 -25.10 1.62 -0.28
CA LYS A 2 -26.23 0.71 -0.01
C LYS A 2 -26.16 -0.62 -0.79
N SER A 3 -25.52 -0.65 -1.96
CA SER A 3 -25.35 -1.86 -2.77
C SER A 3 -24.31 -2.85 -2.23
N GLN A 4 -23.34 -2.40 -1.43
CA GLN A 4 -22.37 -3.29 -0.78
C GLN A 4 -22.95 -4.04 0.43
N ILE A 5 -24.02 -3.52 1.04
CA ILE A 5 -24.70 -4.16 2.18
C ILE A 5 -25.58 -5.33 1.70
N SER A 6 -26.07 -5.31 0.45
CA SER A 6 -26.96 -6.35 -0.08
C SER A 6 -26.26 -7.69 -0.40
N LEU A 7 -24.95 -7.72 -0.55
CA LEU A 7 -24.16 -8.96 -0.72
C LEU A 7 -24.09 -9.81 0.56
N PHE A 8 -24.51 -9.25 1.71
CA PHE A 8 -24.42 -9.89 3.02
C PHE A 8 -25.78 -10.24 3.64
N SER A 9 -26.89 -9.87 2.99
CA SER A 9 -28.22 -9.93 3.63
C SER A 9 -28.92 -11.29 3.60
N ASN A 10 -28.31 -12.36 3.06
CA ASN A 10 -28.96 -13.67 2.89
C ASN A 10 -28.32 -14.83 3.66
N GLU A 11 -27.41 -14.60 4.60
CA GLU A 11 -26.90 -15.68 5.45
C GLU A 11 -27.21 -15.41 6.91
N THR A 12 -28.23 -16.10 7.38
CA THR A 12 -28.51 -16.57 8.75
C THR A 12 -28.39 -15.55 9.88
N LYS A 13 -29.52 -15.21 10.49
CA LYS A 13 -29.65 -14.84 11.92
C LYS A 13 -29.01 -15.95 12.77
N GLN A 14 -27.71 -15.90 12.96
CA GLN A 14 -27.03 -16.72 13.94
C GLN A 14 -27.10 -16.04 15.30
N ASN A 15 -27.33 -16.85 16.31
CA ASN A 15 -27.45 -16.55 17.73
C ASN A 15 -26.51 -15.41 18.15
N GLN A 16 -27.04 -14.45 18.93
CA GLN A 16 -26.24 -13.44 19.61
C GLN A 16 -25.05 -14.10 20.30
N THR A 17 -23.86 -13.82 19.82
CA THR A 17 -22.63 -14.38 20.36
C THR A 17 -22.40 -13.78 21.74
N LYS A 18 -22.69 -14.55 22.80
CA LYS A 18 -22.38 -14.11 24.18
C LYS A 18 -20.88 -13.92 24.30
N LEU A 19 -20.46 -12.68 24.60
CA LEU A 19 -19.09 -12.41 25.01
C LEU A 19 -18.82 -13.10 26.35
N ASN A 20 -17.65 -13.73 26.48
CA ASN A 20 -17.19 -14.20 27.76
C ASN A 20 -16.85 -12.98 28.63
N THR A 21 -17.51 -12.83 29.76
CA THR A 21 -17.27 -11.74 30.72
C THR A 21 -16.32 -12.15 31.84
N LYS A 22 -15.93 -13.43 31.89
CA LYS A 22 -14.98 -13.94 32.89
C LYS A 22 -13.57 -13.96 32.28
N TYR A 23 -12.71 -13.16 32.81
CA TYR A 23 -11.28 -13.14 32.50
C TYR A 23 -10.46 -13.35 33.78
N VAL A 24 -9.27 -13.91 33.62
CA VAL A 24 -8.35 -14.20 34.73
C VAL A 24 -7.10 -13.34 34.57
N HIS A 25 -6.77 -12.54 35.58
CA HIS A 25 -5.46 -11.93 35.72
C HIS A 25 -4.52 -12.96 36.34
N VAL A 26 -3.53 -13.41 35.58
CA VAL A 26 -2.61 -14.49 35.98
C VAL A 26 -1.61 -13.98 37.02
N GLN A 27 -1.61 -14.61 38.18
CA GLN A 27 -0.74 -14.24 39.33
C GLN A 27 0.06 -15.41 39.88
N SER A 28 -0.18 -16.64 39.41
CA SER A 28 0.49 -17.84 39.93
C SER A 28 1.07 -18.73 38.82
N ILE A 29 2.05 -19.56 39.23
CA ILE A 29 2.69 -20.54 38.33
C ILE A 29 1.71 -21.66 37.97
N GLU A 30 0.83 -22.04 38.90
CA GLU A 30 -0.20 -23.05 38.66
C GLU A 30 -1.14 -22.65 37.53
N GLN A 31 -1.53 -21.37 37.49
CA GLN A 31 -2.34 -20.84 36.37
C GLN A 31 -1.60 -20.91 35.04
N LEU A 32 -0.29 -20.60 35.01
CA LEU A 32 0.53 -20.74 33.79
C LEU A 32 0.61 -22.19 33.32
N LYS A 33 0.75 -23.16 34.24
CA LYS A 33 0.74 -24.59 33.90
C LYS A 33 -0.60 -25.01 33.29
N SER A 34 -1.71 -24.62 33.92
CA SER A 34 -3.04 -24.91 33.39
C SER A 34 -3.26 -24.33 31.99
N ILE A 35 -2.80 -23.10 31.72
CA ILE A 35 -2.84 -22.49 30.39
C ILE A 35 -2.00 -23.32 29.39
N THR A 36 -0.80 -23.76 29.81
CA THR A 36 0.08 -24.59 28.95
C THR A 36 -0.59 -25.91 28.59
N GLU A 37 -1.23 -26.58 29.53
CA GLU A 37 -1.95 -27.84 29.30
C GLU A 37 -3.10 -27.66 28.32
N GLN A 38 -3.89 -26.61 28.47
CA GLN A 38 -4.99 -26.32 27.54
C GLN A 38 -4.47 -25.95 26.14
N ILE A 39 -3.38 -25.15 26.03
CA ILE A 39 -2.77 -24.83 24.74
C ILE A 39 -2.25 -26.11 24.07
N SER A 40 -1.59 -27.01 24.84
CA SER A 40 -1.06 -28.28 24.32
C SER A 40 -2.19 -29.24 23.87
N MET A 41 -3.36 -29.16 24.50
CA MET A 41 -4.52 -29.97 24.12
C MET A 41 -5.10 -29.57 22.75
N TYR A 42 -5.14 -28.27 22.44
CA TYR A 42 -5.74 -27.74 21.23
C TYR A 42 -4.72 -27.31 20.18
N ASN A 43 -3.46 -27.20 20.54
CA ASN A 43 -2.36 -26.65 19.70
C ASN A 43 -2.68 -25.29 19.09
N LYS A 44 -3.48 -24.47 19.77
CA LYS A 44 -3.93 -23.16 19.27
C LYS A 44 -4.23 -22.20 20.41
N PHE A 45 -3.81 -20.94 20.27
CA PHE A 45 -4.25 -19.85 21.13
C PHE A 45 -4.30 -18.52 20.39
N SER A 46 -5.06 -17.58 20.90
CA SER A 46 -5.12 -16.20 20.41
C SER A 46 -4.33 -15.27 21.31
N ILE A 47 -3.71 -14.26 20.72
CA ILE A 47 -2.95 -13.25 21.47
C ILE A 47 -3.36 -11.83 21.09
N TYR A 48 -3.43 -10.95 22.09
CA TYR A 48 -3.62 -9.53 21.90
C TYR A 48 -2.67 -8.74 22.79
N ILE A 49 -2.00 -7.74 22.20
CA ILE A 49 -1.13 -6.77 22.90
C ILE A 49 -1.71 -5.38 22.64
N LEU A 50 -1.87 -4.59 23.70
CA LEU A 50 -2.37 -3.21 23.59
C LEU A 50 -1.42 -2.38 22.72
N LYS A 51 -1.99 -1.66 21.76
CA LYS A 51 -1.18 -0.86 20.81
C LYS A 51 -0.60 0.38 21.47
N SER A 52 0.70 0.55 21.35
CA SER A 52 1.42 1.77 21.68
C SER A 52 1.90 2.51 20.44
N SER A 53 2.13 3.80 20.55
CA SER A 53 2.63 4.64 19.46
C SER A 53 4.14 4.50 19.22
N ASP A 54 4.90 4.17 20.27
CA ASP A 54 6.35 3.94 20.18
C ASP A 54 6.64 2.48 19.79
N LEU A 55 7.34 2.31 18.66
CA LEU A 55 7.78 1.00 18.18
C LEU A 55 8.61 0.24 19.21
N PHE A 56 9.45 0.94 19.95
CA PHE A 56 10.43 0.39 20.90
C PHE A 56 9.97 0.44 22.37
N GLU A 57 8.70 0.75 22.61
CA GLU A 57 8.10 0.64 23.93
C GLU A 57 7.75 -0.82 24.24
N LEU A 58 8.18 -1.31 25.40
CA LEU A 58 7.82 -2.66 25.86
C LEU A 58 6.32 -2.75 26.15
N PRO A 59 5.69 -3.89 25.86
CA PRO A 59 4.29 -4.09 26.23
C PRO A 59 4.12 -4.14 27.74
N LEU A 60 3.04 -3.56 28.27
CA LEU A 60 2.65 -3.68 29.68
C LEU A 60 2.28 -5.12 30.04
N GLY A 61 1.66 -5.80 29.09
CA GLY A 61 1.21 -7.18 29.23
C GLY A 61 0.54 -7.65 27.93
N TYR A 62 0.01 -8.84 27.99
CA TYR A 62 -0.65 -9.49 26.86
C TYR A 62 -1.84 -10.33 27.32
N ALA A 63 -2.89 -10.34 26.50
CA ALA A 63 -4.02 -11.20 26.73
C ALA A 63 -3.90 -12.46 25.86
N ILE A 64 -4.25 -13.61 26.43
CA ILE A 64 -4.31 -14.92 25.77
C ILE A 64 -5.75 -15.42 25.79
N GLY A 65 -6.25 -15.87 24.64
CA GLY A 65 -7.54 -16.53 24.49
C GLY A 65 -7.36 -17.98 24.11
N LEU A 66 -8.09 -18.87 24.80
CA LEU A 66 -8.02 -20.31 24.57
C LEU A 66 -9.26 -20.80 23.79
N GLN A 67 -9.14 -21.97 23.20
CA GLN A 67 -10.25 -22.62 22.47
C GLN A 67 -11.42 -22.97 23.41
N SER A 68 -11.18 -23.13 24.71
CA SER A 68 -12.23 -23.30 25.73
C SER A 68 -13.13 -22.07 25.90
N GLY A 69 -12.75 -20.91 25.33
CA GLY A 69 -13.40 -19.62 25.50
C GLY A 69 -12.90 -18.85 26.72
N GLU A 70 -11.97 -19.39 27.49
CA GLU A 70 -11.35 -18.68 28.60
C GLU A 70 -10.33 -17.65 28.10
N THR A 71 -10.22 -16.53 28.83
CA THR A 71 -9.28 -15.47 28.50
C THR A 71 -8.45 -15.08 29.72
N PHE A 72 -7.17 -14.86 29.49
CA PHE A 72 -6.19 -14.60 30.53
C PHE A 72 -5.40 -13.33 30.20
N TYR A 73 -5.12 -12.52 31.22
CA TYR A 73 -4.19 -11.40 31.09
C TYR A 73 -2.93 -11.70 31.88
N LEU A 74 -1.78 -11.46 31.27
CA LEU A 74 -0.46 -11.65 31.85
C LEU A 74 0.31 -10.33 31.80
N ASP A 75 0.81 -9.85 32.93
CA ASP A 75 1.74 -8.71 32.98
C ASP A 75 3.07 -9.08 32.31
N SER A 76 3.71 -8.11 31.65
CA SER A 76 5.02 -8.30 31.06
C SER A 76 6.10 -8.31 32.15
N ASN A 77 6.43 -9.48 32.63
CA ASN A 77 7.50 -9.73 33.61
C ASN A 77 8.35 -10.95 33.20
N LYS A 78 9.48 -11.16 33.85
CA LYS A 78 10.44 -12.20 33.49
C LYS A 78 9.84 -13.61 33.44
N GLN A 79 8.94 -13.94 34.35
CA GLN A 79 8.30 -15.26 34.45
C GLN A 79 7.29 -15.44 33.29
N ASN A 80 6.40 -14.48 33.12
CA ASN A 80 5.36 -14.53 32.07
C ASN A 80 5.99 -14.44 30.67
N ASN A 81 7.06 -13.65 30.50
CA ASN A 81 7.79 -13.58 29.23
C ASN A 81 8.48 -14.91 28.90
N LYS A 82 9.02 -15.64 29.89
CA LYS A 82 9.58 -16.98 29.71
C LYS A 82 8.49 -17.98 29.29
N PHE A 83 7.32 -17.94 29.92
CA PHE A 83 6.17 -18.74 29.53
C PHE A 83 5.73 -18.42 28.09
N LEU A 84 5.55 -17.14 27.77
CA LEU A 84 5.16 -16.69 26.43
C LEU A 84 6.16 -17.16 25.36
N LYS A 85 7.45 -17.10 25.66
CA LYS A 85 8.50 -17.60 24.78
C LYS A 85 8.32 -19.09 24.47
N GLN A 86 8.03 -19.91 25.47
CA GLN A 86 7.83 -21.35 25.29
C GLN A 86 6.68 -21.69 24.36
N ILE A 87 5.55 -20.99 24.46
CA ILE A 87 4.39 -21.26 23.62
C ILE A 87 4.50 -20.61 22.23
N CYS A 88 5.15 -19.45 22.10
CA CYS A 88 5.32 -18.76 20.82
C CYS A 88 6.40 -19.40 19.94
N GLU A 89 7.42 -20.02 20.53
CA GLU A 89 8.51 -20.66 19.80
C GLU A 89 8.29 -22.18 19.58
N CYS A 90 7.06 -22.66 19.83
CA CYS A 90 6.68 -24.04 19.56
C CYS A 90 6.09 -24.17 18.13
N GLU A 91 6.71 -25.00 17.30
CA GLU A 91 6.32 -25.20 15.89
C GLU A 91 4.89 -25.75 15.72
N ASN A 92 4.44 -26.56 16.66
CA ASN A 92 3.14 -27.24 16.58
C ASN A 92 1.95 -26.38 17.06
N ILE A 93 2.22 -25.17 17.56
CA ILE A 93 1.15 -24.29 18.08
C ILE A 93 0.76 -23.25 17.03
N GLU A 94 -0.54 -23.13 16.78
CA GLU A 94 -1.10 -22.07 15.96
C GLU A 94 -1.39 -20.82 16.81
N ILE A 95 -0.86 -19.68 16.35
CA ILE A 95 -1.00 -18.38 17.02
C ILE A 95 -1.96 -17.51 16.20
N VAL A 96 -3.05 -17.08 16.80
CA VAL A 96 -4.07 -16.24 16.19
C VAL A 96 -3.96 -14.81 16.72
N ALA A 97 -3.99 -13.82 15.82
CA ALA A 97 -4.02 -12.41 16.23
C ALA A 97 -4.76 -11.52 15.21
N TYR A 98 -5.03 -10.29 15.60
CA TYR A 98 -5.58 -9.28 14.70
C TYR A 98 -4.51 -8.62 13.82
N ASP A 99 -3.28 -8.47 14.28
CA ASP A 99 -2.15 -7.81 13.61
C ASP A 99 -0.87 -8.53 14.03
N ILE A 100 -0.60 -9.68 13.38
CA ILE A 100 0.58 -10.52 13.66
C ILE A 100 1.87 -9.71 13.52
N LYS A 101 1.95 -8.79 12.56
CA LYS A 101 3.14 -7.95 12.37
C LYS A 101 3.43 -7.09 13.60
N TYR A 102 2.40 -6.49 14.19
CA TYR A 102 2.53 -5.72 15.41
C TYR A 102 2.95 -6.60 16.59
N ILE A 103 2.32 -7.77 16.75
CA ILE A 103 2.66 -8.74 17.78
C ILE A 103 4.12 -9.16 17.64
N ALA A 104 4.56 -9.55 16.44
CA ALA A 104 5.95 -9.95 16.17
C ALA A 104 6.96 -8.87 16.55
N LYS A 105 6.66 -7.59 16.25
CA LYS A 105 7.53 -6.47 16.64
C LYS A 105 7.64 -6.31 18.16
N LYS A 106 6.54 -6.43 18.89
CA LYS A 106 6.54 -6.30 20.34
C LYS A 106 7.21 -7.49 21.03
N LEU A 107 7.02 -8.70 20.54
CA LEU A 107 7.68 -9.90 21.04
C LEU A 107 9.18 -9.90 20.74
N HIS A 108 9.61 -9.35 19.62
CA HIS A 108 11.03 -9.19 19.31
C HIS A 108 11.77 -8.36 20.36
N LEU A 109 11.14 -7.33 20.96
CA LEU A 109 11.72 -6.54 22.05
C LEU A 109 11.93 -7.35 23.34
N LEU A 110 11.23 -8.47 23.45
CA LEU A 110 11.33 -9.43 24.56
C LEU A 110 12.19 -10.66 24.19
N GLU A 111 12.86 -10.63 23.04
CA GLU A 111 13.65 -11.74 22.49
C GLU A 111 12.80 -13.02 22.27
N ILE A 112 11.54 -12.84 21.88
CA ILE A 112 10.59 -13.92 21.58
C ILE A 112 10.29 -13.92 20.08
N ASN A 113 10.39 -15.10 19.45
CA ASN A 113 10.08 -15.31 18.05
C ASN A 113 8.72 -16.00 17.89
N LEU A 114 8.03 -15.70 16.78
CA LEU A 114 6.85 -16.45 16.35
C LEU A 114 7.32 -17.54 15.36
N VAL A 115 7.20 -18.82 15.77
CA VAL A 115 7.73 -19.95 14.98
C VAL A 115 6.60 -20.82 14.42
N GLY A 116 5.55 -21.05 15.17
CA GLY A 116 4.43 -21.90 14.78
C GLY A 116 3.57 -21.32 13.65
N LYS A 117 2.48 -22.01 13.32
CA LYS A 117 1.51 -21.55 12.35
C LYS A 117 0.85 -20.24 12.82
N LEU A 118 0.68 -19.29 11.93
CA LEU A 118 0.14 -17.96 12.24
C LEU A 118 -1.18 -17.71 11.54
N PHE A 119 -2.14 -17.13 12.24
CA PHE A 119 -3.41 -16.71 11.67
C PHE A 119 -3.73 -15.24 12.01
N ASP A 120 -3.69 -14.37 10.99
CA ASP A 120 -4.01 -12.95 11.09
C ASP A 120 -5.40 -12.66 10.52
N ILE A 121 -6.35 -12.28 11.40
CA ILE A 121 -7.73 -12.03 11.00
C ILE A 121 -7.89 -10.79 10.11
N SER A 122 -7.00 -9.81 10.24
CA SER A 122 -7.01 -8.59 9.41
C SER A 122 -6.59 -8.91 7.96
N ILE A 123 -5.56 -9.73 7.78
CA ILE A 123 -5.12 -10.19 6.46
C ILE A 123 -6.14 -11.13 5.83
N ALA A 124 -6.72 -12.06 6.62
CA ALA A 124 -7.77 -12.95 6.16
C ALA A 124 -8.96 -12.16 5.59
N HIS A 125 -9.46 -11.16 6.33
CA HIS A 125 -10.53 -10.30 5.85
C HIS A 125 -10.14 -9.48 4.61
N TYR A 126 -8.93 -8.94 4.59
CA TYR A 126 -8.45 -8.14 3.44
C TYR A 126 -8.45 -8.94 2.14
N LEU A 127 -8.03 -10.19 2.15
CA LEU A 127 -8.00 -11.01 0.94
C LEU A 127 -9.40 -11.26 0.36
N MET A 128 -10.41 -11.34 1.22
CA MET A 128 -11.81 -11.48 0.80
C MET A 128 -12.45 -10.15 0.41
N PHE A 129 -12.10 -9.04 1.09
CA PHE A 129 -12.75 -7.74 0.95
C PHE A 129 -11.72 -6.60 0.94
N PRO A 130 -10.90 -6.48 -0.11
CA PRO A 130 -9.75 -5.57 -0.15
C PRO A 130 -10.13 -4.07 -0.04
N ASP A 131 -11.33 -3.70 -0.43
CA ASP A 131 -11.81 -2.30 -0.38
C ASP A 131 -12.53 -1.93 0.91
N MET A 132 -12.77 -2.89 1.79
CA MET A 132 -13.48 -2.66 3.05
C MET A 132 -12.52 -2.26 4.17
N ARG A 133 -13.03 -1.43 5.10
CA ARG A 133 -12.34 -1.17 6.37
C ARG A 133 -12.36 -2.41 7.24
N ARG A 134 -11.32 -2.61 8.05
CA ARG A 134 -11.09 -3.86 8.79
C ARG A 134 -10.59 -3.67 10.22
N SER A 135 -10.91 -2.53 10.87
CA SER A 135 -10.62 -2.40 12.30
C SER A 135 -11.34 -3.50 13.09
N LEU A 136 -10.80 -3.89 14.21
CA LEU A 136 -11.40 -4.95 15.05
C LEU A 136 -12.85 -4.64 15.41
N ASP A 137 -13.16 -3.35 15.67
CA ASP A 137 -14.53 -2.87 15.93
C ASP A 137 -15.49 -3.21 14.78
N LEU A 138 -15.05 -2.90 13.54
CA LEU A 138 -15.87 -3.14 12.35
C LEU A 138 -16.05 -4.62 12.08
N LEU A 139 -14.99 -5.43 12.24
CA LEU A 139 -15.07 -6.88 12.09
C LEU A 139 -16.00 -7.49 13.14
N SER A 140 -15.88 -7.06 14.39
CA SER A 140 -16.74 -7.54 15.48
C SER A 140 -18.20 -7.17 15.26
N SER A 141 -18.47 -5.95 14.82
CA SER A 141 -19.82 -5.52 14.48
C SER A 141 -20.39 -6.29 13.28
N GLN A 142 -19.57 -6.54 12.26
CA GLN A 142 -20.02 -7.18 11.02
C GLN A 142 -20.28 -8.68 11.16
N TYR A 143 -19.43 -9.39 11.90
CA TYR A 143 -19.47 -10.86 11.97
C TYR A 143 -20.04 -11.41 13.26
N LEU A 144 -19.99 -10.65 14.36
CA LEU A 144 -20.39 -11.10 15.70
C LEU A 144 -21.56 -10.29 16.27
N ASP A 145 -22.00 -9.23 15.60
CA ASP A 145 -23.00 -8.27 16.08
C ASP A 145 -22.61 -7.60 17.42
N VAL A 146 -21.31 -7.41 17.64
CA VAL A 146 -20.74 -6.81 18.84
C VAL A 146 -20.13 -5.45 18.54
N ASN A 147 -20.60 -4.41 19.24
CA ASN A 147 -20.06 -3.05 19.12
C ASN A 147 -19.10 -2.74 20.28
N ILE A 148 -17.82 -2.45 19.98
CA ILE A 148 -16.77 -2.13 20.95
C ILE A 148 -16.34 -0.65 20.90
N SER A 149 -16.97 0.17 20.08
CA SER A 149 -16.55 1.57 19.81
C SER A 149 -16.66 2.52 21.02
N GLN A 150 -17.26 2.11 22.12
CA GLN A 150 -17.50 2.97 23.31
C GLN A 150 -16.33 3.01 24.32
N GLU A 151 -15.28 2.18 24.12
CA GLU A 151 -14.17 2.05 25.09
C GLU A 151 -12.91 2.85 24.69
N LYS A 152 -13.06 4.06 24.17
CA LYS A 152 -11.96 4.82 23.53
C LYS A 152 -10.91 5.43 24.45
N GLN A 153 -11.00 5.31 25.77
CA GLN A 153 -10.07 5.94 26.74
C GLN A 153 -9.44 4.91 27.68
N ILE A 154 -8.51 4.12 27.14
CA ILE A 154 -7.71 3.20 27.97
C ILE A 154 -6.33 3.80 28.15
N SER A 155 -5.86 3.87 29.39
CA SER A 155 -4.50 4.28 29.72
C SER A 155 -3.49 3.30 29.09
N LEU A 156 -2.50 3.84 28.41
CA LEU A 156 -1.39 3.05 27.84
C LEU A 156 -0.20 2.96 28.81
N THR A 157 -0.30 3.60 29.96
CA THR A 157 0.82 3.77 30.91
C THR A 157 0.72 2.88 32.14
N GLU A 158 -0.48 2.32 32.42
CA GLU A 158 -0.71 1.51 33.62
C GLU A 158 -1.61 0.30 33.35
N THR A 159 -1.29 -0.82 33.99
CA THR A 159 -2.16 -1.99 34.03
C THR A 159 -3.28 -1.73 35.06
N SER A 160 -4.49 -1.51 34.57
CA SER A 160 -5.69 -1.36 35.39
C SER A 160 -6.69 -2.46 35.07
N ASP A 161 -7.67 -2.72 35.95
CA ASP A 161 -8.75 -3.68 35.69
C ASP A 161 -9.46 -3.39 34.37
N ARG A 162 -9.59 -2.11 34.03
CA ARG A 162 -10.17 -1.68 32.74
C ARG A 162 -9.30 -2.07 31.56
N THR A 163 -7.97 -1.93 31.68
CA THR A 163 -7.02 -2.34 30.65
C THR A 163 -7.03 -3.85 30.46
N ILE A 164 -7.05 -4.61 31.56
CA ILE A 164 -7.15 -6.06 31.56
C ILE A 164 -8.43 -6.52 30.86
N ALA A 165 -9.59 -5.98 31.31
CA ALA A 165 -10.89 -6.32 30.74
C ALA A 165 -10.95 -6.03 29.23
N TYR A 166 -10.41 -4.91 28.79
CA TYR A 166 -10.34 -4.53 27.38
C TYR A 166 -9.50 -5.49 26.56
N CYS A 167 -8.29 -5.83 27.05
CA CYS A 167 -7.39 -6.76 26.36
C CYS A 167 -8.00 -8.16 26.26
N CYS A 168 -8.62 -8.66 27.33
CA CYS A 168 -9.29 -9.95 27.36
C CYS A 168 -10.52 -9.99 26.45
N LYS A 169 -11.31 -8.92 26.41
CA LYS A 169 -12.43 -8.79 25.46
C LYS A 169 -11.95 -8.83 24.01
N ASN A 170 -10.87 -8.11 23.69
CA ASN A 170 -10.34 -8.10 22.32
C ASN A 170 -9.81 -9.48 21.91
N VAL A 171 -9.12 -10.21 22.78
CA VAL A 171 -8.62 -11.54 22.45
C VAL A 171 -9.75 -12.57 22.28
N ASP A 172 -10.85 -12.46 23.03
CA ASP A 172 -12.06 -13.29 22.87
C ASP A 172 -12.69 -13.04 21.49
N LEU A 173 -12.85 -11.77 21.10
CA LEU A 173 -13.33 -11.40 19.77
C LEU A 173 -12.43 -11.92 18.65
N ILE A 174 -11.10 -11.83 18.81
CA ILE A 174 -10.12 -12.35 17.86
C ILE A 174 -10.28 -13.86 17.68
N SER A 175 -10.44 -14.61 18.78
CA SER A 175 -10.65 -16.07 18.75
C SER A 175 -11.90 -16.45 17.96
N LYS A 176 -13.01 -15.76 18.22
CA LYS A 176 -14.30 -15.98 17.53
C LYS A 176 -14.28 -15.59 16.05
N LEU A 177 -13.67 -14.46 15.74
CA LEU A 177 -13.52 -14.00 14.35
C LEU A 177 -12.63 -14.94 13.53
N ALA A 178 -11.61 -15.54 14.14
CA ALA A 178 -10.72 -16.46 13.46
C ALA A 178 -11.46 -17.67 12.89
N ILE A 179 -12.38 -18.26 13.66
CA ILE A 179 -13.18 -19.43 13.22
C ILE A 179 -13.99 -19.07 11.96
N ILE A 180 -14.68 -17.92 11.99
CA ILE A 180 -15.53 -17.47 10.88
C ILE A 180 -14.69 -17.16 9.63
N LEU A 181 -13.55 -16.47 9.83
CA LEU A 181 -12.72 -16.04 8.72
C LEU A 181 -11.91 -17.19 8.10
N GLU A 182 -11.50 -18.18 8.89
CA GLU A 182 -10.86 -19.41 8.41
C GLU A 182 -11.81 -20.21 7.52
N GLU A 183 -13.06 -20.38 7.93
CA GLU A 183 -14.08 -21.03 7.09
C GLU A 183 -14.31 -20.27 5.77
N LYS A 184 -14.39 -18.95 5.83
CA LYS A 184 -14.58 -18.11 4.63
C LYS A 184 -13.36 -18.14 3.69
N LEU A 185 -12.12 -18.20 4.20
CA LEU A 185 -10.93 -18.37 3.38
C LEU A 185 -10.96 -19.68 2.60
N ASN A 186 -11.36 -20.78 3.28
CA ASN A 186 -11.50 -22.10 2.67
C ASN A 186 -12.55 -22.09 1.54
N LYS A 187 -13.74 -21.54 1.80
CA LYS A 187 -14.83 -21.43 0.79
C LYS A 187 -14.41 -20.62 -0.45
N ASN A 188 -13.53 -19.65 -0.29
CA ASN A 188 -13.07 -18.80 -1.39
C ASN A 188 -11.85 -19.36 -2.13
N ASN A 189 -11.27 -20.48 -1.74
CA ASN A 189 -10.07 -21.10 -2.32
C ASN A 189 -8.83 -20.18 -2.34
N ILE A 190 -8.68 -19.28 -1.34
CA ILE A 190 -7.56 -18.34 -1.23
C ILE A 190 -6.59 -18.68 -0.09
N VAL A 191 -6.71 -19.86 0.49
CA VAL A 191 -5.86 -20.35 1.60
C VAL A 191 -4.39 -20.42 1.18
N SER A 192 -4.10 -20.84 -0.06
CA SER A 192 -2.73 -20.90 -0.57
C SER A 192 -2.07 -19.51 -0.63
N LEU A 193 -2.78 -18.50 -1.15
CA LEU A 193 -2.32 -17.11 -1.16
C LEU A 193 -2.06 -16.60 0.27
N TYR A 194 -2.98 -16.91 1.18
CA TYR A 194 -2.88 -16.52 2.58
C TYR A 194 -1.65 -17.13 3.26
N ASN A 195 -1.53 -18.47 3.23
CA ASN A 195 -0.48 -19.20 3.97
C ASN A 195 0.90 -19.07 3.34
N ASN A 196 1.01 -19.02 2.00
CA ASN A 196 2.29 -19.12 1.32
C ASN A 196 2.87 -17.76 0.92
N ILE A 197 2.05 -16.70 0.90
CA ILE A 197 2.52 -15.36 0.49
C ILE A 197 2.29 -14.33 1.61
N GLU A 198 1.04 -14.14 2.06
CA GLU A 198 0.73 -13.01 2.94
C GLU A 198 1.26 -13.20 4.38
N ILE A 199 1.10 -14.39 4.94
CA ILE A 199 1.54 -14.65 6.32
C ILE A 199 3.06 -14.66 6.45
N PRO A 200 3.83 -15.36 5.61
CA PRO A 200 5.30 -15.30 5.68
C PRO A 200 5.83 -13.87 5.54
N LEU A 201 5.27 -13.11 4.60
CA LEU A 201 5.64 -11.71 4.39
C LEU A 201 5.46 -10.85 5.66
N THR A 202 4.47 -11.15 6.50
CA THR A 202 4.23 -10.41 7.75
C THR A 202 5.46 -10.37 8.65
N LEU A 203 6.15 -11.50 8.79
CA LEU A 203 7.37 -11.61 9.60
C LEU A 203 8.56 -10.89 8.92
N VAL A 204 8.66 -10.97 7.60
CA VAL A 204 9.69 -10.22 6.84
C VAL A 204 9.50 -8.71 7.06
N LEU A 205 8.27 -8.21 6.89
CA LEU A 205 7.98 -6.79 7.08
C LEU A 205 8.21 -6.34 8.54
N SER A 206 7.90 -7.19 9.53
CA SER A 206 8.19 -6.86 10.93
C SER A 206 9.69 -6.64 11.17
N LYS A 207 10.54 -7.49 10.61
CA LYS A 207 12.01 -7.36 10.67
C LYS A 207 12.51 -6.11 9.93
N MET A 208 11.96 -5.83 8.75
CA MET A 208 12.30 -4.62 7.98
C MET A 208 11.96 -3.34 8.76
N GLU A 209 10.78 -3.30 9.38
CA GLU A 209 10.34 -2.16 10.20
C GLU A 209 11.22 -1.96 11.45
N ILE A 210 11.64 -3.05 12.12
CA ILE A 210 12.54 -3.00 13.28
C ILE A 210 13.95 -2.57 12.87
N ASN A 211 14.48 -3.09 11.76
CA ASN A 211 15.82 -2.77 11.28
C ASN A 211 15.96 -1.31 10.88
N GLY A 212 14.91 -0.73 10.30
CA GLY A 212 14.91 0.64 9.81
C GLY A 212 16.02 0.94 8.81
N ILE A 213 16.16 2.20 8.44
CA ILE A 213 17.21 2.69 7.53
C ILE A 213 17.93 3.91 8.10
N LYS A 214 19.25 3.96 7.93
CA LYS A 214 20.10 5.06 8.39
C LYS A 214 20.04 6.23 7.40
N LEU A 215 20.11 7.45 7.94
CA LEU A 215 20.26 8.68 7.19
C LEU A 215 21.60 9.38 7.49
N ASP A 216 22.18 9.98 6.46
CA ASP A 216 23.24 10.96 6.61
C ASP A 216 22.62 12.33 6.91
N ILE A 217 22.57 12.67 8.20
CA ILE A 217 21.98 13.93 8.67
C ILE A 217 22.80 15.13 8.24
N SER A 218 24.12 15.02 8.24
CA SER A 218 25.01 16.11 7.85
C SER A 218 24.81 16.47 6.38
N TYR A 219 24.61 15.47 5.53
CA TYR A 219 24.28 15.66 4.13
C TYR A 219 22.89 16.31 3.96
N LEU A 220 21.88 15.88 4.71
CA LEU A 220 20.54 16.48 4.64
C LEU A 220 20.54 17.95 5.07
N GLN A 221 21.30 18.31 6.10
CA GLN A 221 21.44 19.70 6.55
C GLN A 221 22.09 20.59 5.49
N LYS A 222 23.14 20.10 4.80
CA LYS A 222 23.75 20.80 3.67
C LYS A 222 22.76 20.99 2.53
N LEU A 223 22.01 19.93 2.19
CA LEU A 223 20.99 19.98 1.15
C LEU A 223 19.84 20.94 1.52
N GLU A 224 19.44 21.00 2.79
CA GLU A 224 18.46 21.96 3.28
C GLU A 224 18.90 23.41 3.07
N THR A 225 20.15 23.70 3.39
CA THR A 225 20.74 25.04 3.17
C THR A 225 20.76 25.40 1.69
N GLU A 226 21.17 24.46 0.81
CA GLU A 226 21.16 24.67 -0.65
C GLU A 226 19.74 24.96 -1.18
N LEU A 227 18.74 24.14 -0.76
CA LEU A 227 17.36 24.30 -1.19
C LEU A 227 16.75 25.61 -0.67
N THR A 228 17.03 25.99 0.58
CA THR A 228 16.55 27.25 1.16
C THR A 228 17.06 28.45 0.37
N LYS A 229 18.35 28.46 0.02
CA LYS A 229 18.93 29.51 -0.83
C LYS A 229 18.28 29.56 -2.21
N SER A 230 18.09 28.42 -2.86
CA SER A 230 17.45 28.33 -4.18
C SER A 230 15.99 28.80 -4.13
N LEU A 231 15.24 28.42 -3.09
CA LEU A 231 13.85 28.85 -2.90
C LEU A 231 13.76 30.37 -2.65
N SER A 232 14.68 30.96 -1.88
CA SER A 232 14.74 32.42 -1.70
C SER A 232 14.91 33.13 -3.03
N THR A 233 15.89 32.72 -3.84
CA THR A 233 16.13 33.29 -5.17
C THR A 233 14.90 33.13 -6.10
N LEU A 234 14.26 31.97 -6.10
CA LEU A 234 13.04 31.73 -6.88
C LEU A 234 11.88 32.61 -6.40
N THR A 235 11.74 32.81 -5.09
CA THR A 235 10.73 33.68 -4.50
C THR A 235 10.90 35.12 -4.99
N GLU A 236 12.13 35.66 -4.93
CA GLU A 236 12.45 37.01 -5.42
C GLU A 236 12.14 37.15 -6.92
N GLN A 237 12.50 36.16 -7.73
CA GLN A 237 12.20 36.14 -9.16
C GLN A 237 10.69 36.11 -9.43
N ILE A 238 9.93 35.31 -8.68
CA ILE A 238 8.46 35.23 -8.82
C ILE A 238 7.82 36.57 -8.43
N TYR A 239 8.25 37.19 -7.35
CA TYR A 239 7.76 38.49 -6.92
C TYR A 239 8.06 39.59 -7.94
N SER A 240 9.29 39.61 -8.46
CA SER A 240 9.68 40.54 -9.51
C SER A 240 8.81 40.41 -10.77
N ILE A 241 8.49 39.17 -11.18
CA ILE A 241 7.63 38.92 -12.36
C ILE A 241 6.16 39.25 -12.06
N ALA A 242 5.69 38.99 -10.83
CA ALA A 242 4.33 39.29 -10.42
C ALA A 242 4.09 40.77 -10.09
N GLY A 243 5.16 41.57 -9.89
CA GLY A 243 5.10 42.96 -9.48
C GLY A 243 4.73 43.19 -8.01
N LYS A 244 4.55 42.14 -7.23
CA LYS A 244 4.22 42.19 -5.79
C LYS A 244 4.55 40.91 -5.04
N GLU A 245 4.63 41.03 -3.72
CA GLU A 245 4.78 39.88 -2.82
C GLU A 245 3.45 39.21 -2.55
N PHE A 246 3.44 37.88 -2.46
CA PHE A 246 2.28 37.05 -2.11
C PHE A 246 2.73 35.69 -1.59
N ASN A 247 1.85 34.94 -0.94
CA ASN A 247 2.16 33.58 -0.51
C ASN A 247 2.11 32.61 -1.69
N ILE A 248 3.27 32.28 -2.25
CA ILE A 248 3.45 31.38 -3.41
C ILE A 248 2.94 29.95 -3.10
N ALA A 249 3.01 29.54 -1.82
CA ALA A 249 2.48 28.25 -1.38
C ALA A 249 0.95 28.22 -1.26
N SER A 250 0.28 29.39 -1.29
CA SER A 250 -1.18 29.48 -1.26
C SER A 250 -1.78 29.29 -2.66
N PRO A 251 -2.55 28.20 -2.92
CA PRO A 251 -3.22 28.03 -4.21
C PRO A 251 -4.18 29.17 -4.55
N LYS A 252 -4.82 29.79 -3.55
CA LYS A 252 -5.74 30.91 -3.73
C LYS A 252 -5.00 32.13 -4.26
N GLN A 253 -3.99 32.62 -3.54
CA GLN A 253 -3.24 33.80 -3.95
C GLN A 253 -2.52 33.61 -5.28
N THR A 254 -1.90 32.42 -5.48
CA THR A 254 -1.30 32.08 -6.78
C THR A 254 -2.35 32.13 -7.90
N GLY A 255 -3.56 31.65 -7.66
CA GLY A 255 -4.64 31.68 -8.64
C GLY A 255 -5.10 33.10 -8.99
N GLU A 256 -5.23 33.99 -8.00
CA GLU A 256 -5.57 35.41 -8.18
C GLU A 256 -4.50 36.09 -9.04
N ILE A 257 -3.20 35.93 -8.74
CA ILE A 257 -2.10 36.47 -9.55
C ILE A 257 -2.16 35.98 -11.00
N LEU A 258 -2.30 34.67 -11.22
CA LEU A 258 -2.21 34.10 -12.56
C LEU A 258 -3.41 34.44 -13.43
N PHE A 259 -4.61 34.48 -12.87
CA PHE A 259 -5.85 34.55 -13.65
C PHE A 259 -6.62 35.87 -13.55
N GLU A 260 -6.41 36.68 -12.51
CA GLU A 260 -7.01 38.00 -12.37
C GLU A 260 -6.06 39.11 -12.77
N GLU A 261 -4.79 39.06 -12.32
CA GLU A 261 -3.83 40.13 -12.60
C GLU A 261 -3.07 39.91 -13.92
N LEU A 262 -2.49 38.73 -14.08
CA LEU A 262 -1.74 38.40 -15.31
C LEU A 262 -2.61 37.89 -16.45
N ASN A 263 -3.90 37.60 -16.21
CA ASN A 263 -4.89 37.16 -17.21
C ASN A 263 -4.40 36.04 -18.14
N LEU A 264 -3.64 35.05 -17.59
CA LEU A 264 -3.01 33.98 -18.39
C LEU A 264 -4.00 32.99 -19.02
N SER A 265 -5.27 33.08 -18.71
CA SER A 265 -6.32 32.25 -19.34
C SER A 265 -7.64 32.96 -19.40
N LYS A 266 -8.32 32.94 -20.57
CA LYS A 266 -9.66 33.50 -20.75
C LYS A 266 -10.76 32.73 -20.00
N LYS A 267 -10.54 31.42 -19.73
CA LYS A 267 -11.49 30.53 -19.04
C LYS A 267 -10.72 29.63 -18.05
N PRO A 268 -10.24 30.18 -16.93
CA PRO A 268 -9.48 29.40 -15.96
C PRO A 268 -10.36 28.33 -15.31
N LYS A 269 -9.80 27.12 -15.15
CA LYS A 269 -10.47 26.03 -14.46
C LYS A 269 -10.65 26.37 -12.98
N LYS A 270 -11.87 26.19 -12.44
CA LYS A 270 -12.17 26.34 -11.02
C LYS A 270 -12.33 24.99 -10.33
N THR A 271 -12.02 24.97 -9.05
CA THR A 271 -12.25 23.84 -8.14
C THR A 271 -13.74 23.76 -7.77
N LYS A 272 -14.15 22.68 -7.11
CA LYS A 272 -15.53 22.53 -6.59
C LYS A 272 -15.91 23.65 -5.58
N SER A 273 -14.93 24.23 -4.90
CA SER A 273 -15.10 25.35 -3.97
C SER A 273 -15.10 26.73 -4.65
N GLY A 274 -15.06 26.79 -5.98
CA GLY A 274 -15.08 28.04 -6.75
C GLY A 274 -13.74 28.75 -6.90
N GLN A 275 -12.65 28.27 -6.27
CA GLN A 275 -11.31 28.83 -6.39
C GLN A 275 -10.65 28.44 -7.72
N TYR A 276 -9.74 29.25 -8.22
CA TYR A 276 -8.94 28.89 -9.40
C TYR A 276 -8.07 27.66 -9.13
N SER A 277 -8.10 26.73 -10.07
CA SER A 277 -7.23 25.55 -9.99
C SER A 277 -5.80 25.94 -10.39
N THR A 278 -4.88 25.79 -9.44
CA THR A 278 -3.44 25.92 -9.69
C THR A 278 -2.74 24.58 -9.58
N SER A 279 -3.46 23.48 -9.87
CA SER A 279 -2.87 22.13 -9.87
C SER A 279 -1.69 22.07 -10.85
N GLU A 280 -0.78 21.12 -10.63
CA GLU A 280 0.37 20.90 -11.50
C GLU A 280 -0.06 20.69 -12.96
N GLU A 281 -1.14 19.92 -13.20
CA GLU A 281 -1.75 19.74 -14.53
C GLU A 281 -2.19 21.08 -15.17
N THR A 282 -2.80 21.97 -14.37
CA THR A 282 -3.24 23.29 -14.86
C THR A 282 -2.06 24.16 -15.22
N LEU A 283 -1.02 24.22 -14.35
CA LEU A 283 0.19 24.98 -14.64
C LEU A 283 0.97 24.41 -15.82
N PHE A 284 1.02 23.10 -15.98
CA PHE A 284 1.71 22.45 -17.08
C PHE A 284 1.09 22.80 -18.44
N LYS A 285 -0.23 22.97 -18.51
CA LYS A 285 -0.92 23.45 -19.72
C LYS A 285 -0.59 24.90 -20.09
N LEU A 286 -0.14 25.68 -19.10
CA LEU A 286 0.27 27.07 -19.28
C LEU A 286 1.80 27.22 -19.46
N LYS A 287 2.53 26.11 -19.47
CA LYS A 287 3.98 26.11 -19.62
C LYS A 287 4.40 26.79 -20.93
N GLY A 288 5.38 27.69 -20.86
CA GLY A 288 5.85 28.45 -22.01
C GLY A 288 4.98 29.67 -22.38
N THR A 289 3.80 29.86 -21.77
CA THR A 289 2.97 31.04 -22.05
C THR A 289 3.42 32.29 -21.29
N HIS A 290 4.02 32.12 -20.12
CA HIS A 290 4.52 33.22 -19.28
C HIS A 290 5.63 32.73 -18.35
N PRO A 291 6.71 33.53 -18.13
CA PRO A 291 7.87 33.12 -17.33
C PRO A 291 7.55 32.70 -15.90
N ILE A 292 6.50 33.28 -15.29
CA ILE A 292 6.07 32.96 -13.92
C ILE A 292 5.69 31.47 -13.77
N ILE A 293 5.15 30.85 -14.82
CA ILE A 293 4.67 29.47 -14.77
C ILE A 293 5.82 28.49 -14.53
N ASP A 294 6.91 28.64 -15.26
CA ASP A 294 8.08 27.77 -15.11
C ASP A 294 8.71 27.95 -13.73
N LYS A 295 8.78 29.20 -13.23
CA LYS A 295 9.29 29.49 -11.89
C LYS A 295 8.40 28.93 -10.77
N LEU A 296 7.07 29.00 -10.94
CA LEU A 296 6.12 28.39 -9.98
C LEU A 296 6.22 26.86 -9.95
N LEU A 297 6.38 26.22 -11.09
CA LEU A 297 6.57 24.75 -11.16
C LEU A 297 7.89 24.35 -10.49
N GLU A 298 8.97 25.09 -10.75
CA GLU A 298 10.28 24.88 -10.11
C GLU A 298 10.21 25.09 -8.60
N PHE A 299 9.64 26.20 -8.14
CA PHE A 299 9.43 26.52 -6.72
C PHE A 299 8.65 25.40 -6.01
N ARG A 300 7.51 24.97 -6.57
CA ARG A 300 6.68 23.92 -5.98
C ARG A 300 7.41 22.59 -5.88
N SER A 301 8.16 22.22 -6.90
CA SER A 301 8.97 21.00 -6.88
C SER A 301 10.02 21.04 -5.77
N MET A 302 10.78 22.13 -5.65
CA MET A 302 11.79 22.29 -4.61
C MET A 302 11.19 22.39 -3.21
N ASN A 303 10.12 23.17 -3.04
CA ASN A 303 9.45 23.33 -1.76
C ASN A 303 8.88 21.99 -1.26
N LYS A 304 8.29 21.19 -2.16
CA LYS A 304 7.82 19.84 -1.83
C LYS A 304 8.97 18.93 -1.38
N LEU A 305 10.11 18.96 -2.06
CA LEU A 305 11.29 18.19 -1.65
C LEU A 305 11.78 18.62 -0.26
N GLN A 306 11.89 19.90 -0.02
CA GLN A 306 12.34 20.44 1.26
C GLN A 306 11.38 20.04 2.38
N THR A 307 10.11 20.35 2.24
CA THR A 307 9.12 20.15 3.33
C THR A 307 8.80 18.68 3.57
N THR A 308 8.69 17.86 2.50
CA THR A 308 8.27 16.46 2.62
C THR A 308 9.42 15.53 3.04
N TYR A 309 10.65 15.83 2.61
CA TYR A 309 11.78 14.92 2.84
C TYR A 309 12.91 15.57 3.65
N VAL A 310 13.49 16.66 3.16
CA VAL A 310 14.74 17.16 3.73
C VAL A 310 14.58 17.68 5.15
N SER A 311 13.54 18.48 5.42
CA SER A 311 13.24 19.00 6.76
C SER A 311 12.45 18.02 7.65
N SER A 312 11.71 17.08 7.07
CA SER A 312 10.84 16.17 7.83
C SER A 312 11.55 14.87 8.26
N LEU A 313 12.38 14.28 7.39
CA LEU A 313 13.03 12.99 7.68
C LEU A 313 13.90 13.02 8.94
N PRO A 314 14.73 14.06 9.20
CA PRO A 314 15.52 14.13 10.42
C PRO A 314 14.69 14.10 11.71
N LYS A 315 13.45 14.64 11.67
CA LYS A 315 12.54 14.68 12.82
C LYS A 315 11.93 13.32 13.17
N LEU A 316 11.99 12.37 12.24
CA LEU A 316 11.46 11.02 12.37
C LEU A 316 12.51 10.00 12.82
N LEU A 317 13.72 10.44 13.11
CA LEU A 317 14.76 9.56 13.64
C LEU A 317 14.39 9.03 15.01
N SER A 318 14.44 7.72 15.17
CA SER A 318 14.33 7.11 16.49
C SER A 318 15.50 7.54 17.39
N SER A 319 15.19 7.99 18.60
CA SER A 319 16.21 8.34 19.60
C SER A 319 17.06 7.13 20.01
N LYS A 320 16.47 5.91 19.94
CA LYS A 320 17.11 4.65 20.34
C LYS A 320 18.04 4.09 19.27
N THR A 321 17.60 4.04 18.01
CA THR A 321 18.35 3.38 16.92
C THR A 321 19.10 4.34 16.01
N LYS A 322 18.77 5.63 16.07
CA LYS A 322 19.27 6.68 15.13
C LYS A 322 18.95 6.36 13.66
N LYS A 323 17.87 5.61 13.43
CA LYS A 323 17.36 5.22 12.11
C LYS A 323 15.91 5.68 11.93
N ILE A 324 15.45 5.68 10.70
CA ILE A 324 14.03 5.84 10.36
C ILE A 324 13.38 4.45 10.30
N HIS A 325 12.19 4.35 10.88
CA HIS A 325 11.37 3.13 10.89
C HIS A 325 10.02 3.45 10.26
N THR A 326 9.88 3.14 8.97
CA THR A 326 8.59 3.23 8.28
C THR A 326 7.67 2.08 8.68
N THR A 327 6.38 2.23 8.42
CA THR A 327 5.41 1.14 8.51
C THR A 327 4.99 0.70 7.11
N PHE A 328 5.14 -0.59 6.79
CA PHE A 328 4.68 -1.20 5.54
C PHE A 328 3.30 -1.82 5.73
N ASN A 329 2.29 -1.35 5.00
CA ASN A 329 0.94 -1.88 5.07
C ASN A 329 0.69 -2.88 3.94
N GLN A 330 0.31 -4.12 4.31
CA GLN A 330 -0.08 -5.18 3.37
C GLN A 330 -1.53 -5.05 2.89
N THR A 331 -2.37 -4.36 3.64
CA THR A 331 -3.82 -4.43 3.56
C THR A 331 -4.49 -3.13 3.08
N VAL A 332 -3.76 -2.21 2.47
CA VAL A 332 -4.29 -0.90 2.01
C VAL A 332 -4.60 -0.91 0.52
N ALA A 333 -3.65 -1.36 -0.30
CA ALA A 333 -3.85 -1.37 -1.74
C ALA A 333 -4.64 -2.60 -2.17
N SER A 334 -5.75 -2.38 -2.86
CA SER A 334 -6.60 -3.47 -3.36
C SER A 334 -5.98 -4.31 -4.48
N THR A 335 -4.83 -3.90 -5.01
CA THR A 335 -4.02 -4.66 -5.97
C THR A 335 -3.02 -5.61 -5.30
N GLY A 336 -2.93 -5.64 -3.98
CA GLY A 336 -1.91 -6.41 -3.26
C GLY A 336 -0.56 -5.71 -3.09
N ARG A 337 -0.33 -4.54 -3.69
CA ARG A 337 0.90 -3.78 -3.48
C ARG A 337 1.03 -3.35 -2.02
N LEU A 338 2.27 -3.31 -1.52
CA LEU A 338 2.57 -2.69 -0.24
C LEU A 338 2.43 -1.17 -0.32
N SER A 339 2.08 -0.55 0.79
CA SER A 339 2.21 0.90 0.97
C SER A 339 3.10 1.21 2.16
N SER A 340 3.79 2.35 2.12
CA SER A 340 4.70 2.81 3.17
C SER A 340 4.16 4.10 3.78
N VAL A 341 4.15 4.19 5.11
CA VAL A 341 3.70 5.38 5.86
C VAL A 341 4.61 5.67 7.06
N ASN A 342 4.65 6.91 7.47
CA ASN A 342 5.37 7.42 8.63
C ASN A 342 6.87 7.05 8.67
N PRO A 343 7.66 7.48 7.66
CA PRO A 343 7.36 8.22 6.46
C PRO A 343 7.00 7.33 5.26
N ASN A 344 6.40 7.92 4.20
CA ASN A 344 6.23 7.21 2.94
C ASN A 344 7.55 7.20 2.15
N LEU A 345 8.28 6.10 2.21
CA LEU A 345 9.56 5.92 1.52
C LEU A 345 9.41 5.52 0.05
N GLN A 346 8.21 5.10 -0.40
CA GLN A 346 7.97 4.69 -1.79
C GLN A 346 7.85 5.88 -2.76
N ASN A 347 7.60 7.09 -2.25
CA ASN A 347 7.42 8.28 -3.06
C ASN A 347 8.67 9.17 -3.14
N ILE A 348 9.84 8.70 -2.73
CA ILE A 348 11.10 9.44 -2.85
C ILE A 348 11.39 9.65 -4.34
N PRO A 349 11.52 10.92 -4.83
CA PRO A 349 11.66 11.19 -6.25
C PRO A 349 12.96 10.63 -6.82
N ILE A 350 12.89 10.10 -8.06
CA ILE A 350 14.05 9.55 -8.78
C ILE A 350 14.27 10.17 -10.15
N ARG A 351 13.27 10.93 -10.66
CA ARG A 351 13.31 11.43 -12.04
C ARG A 351 14.01 12.79 -12.18
N THR A 352 14.07 13.55 -11.10
CA THR A 352 14.69 14.89 -11.11
C THR A 352 16.07 14.86 -10.45
N PRO A 353 17.04 15.69 -10.90
CA PRO A 353 18.36 15.79 -10.26
C PRO A 353 18.27 16.11 -8.76
N GLN A 354 17.36 16.99 -8.36
CA GLN A 354 17.14 17.35 -6.95
C GLN A 354 16.54 16.17 -6.16
N GLY A 355 15.60 15.42 -6.75
CA GLY A 355 15.05 14.21 -6.13
C GLY A 355 16.12 13.14 -5.91
N MET A 356 17.02 12.96 -6.87
CA MET A 356 18.17 12.04 -6.71
C MET A 356 19.11 12.47 -5.57
N LYS A 357 19.26 13.76 -5.28
CA LYS A 357 20.02 14.24 -4.12
C LYS A 357 19.40 13.73 -2.80
N VAL A 358 18.08 13.72 -2.66
CA VAL A 358 17.42 13.21 -1.44
C VAL A 358 17.75 11.73 -1.22
N ARG A 359 17.82 10.93 -2.28
CA ARG A 359 18.14 9.49 -2.16
C ARG A 359 19.55 9.23 -1.64
N LYS A 360 20.50 10.10 -1.92
CA LYS A 360 21.88 9.99 -1.42
C LYS A 360 21.98 10.08 0.09
N ALA A 361 20.97 10.64 0.76
CA ALA A 361 20.91 10.69 2.20
C ALA A 361 20.65 9.31 2.86
N PHE A 362 20.11 8.34 2.11
CA PHE A 362 19.90 6.99 2.62
C PHE A 362 21.21 6.20 2.48
N VAL A 363 21.76 5.79 3.60
CA VAL A 363 23.08 5.16 3.65
C VAL A 363 23.04 3.81 4.37
N ALA A 364 24.02 2.95 4.13
CA ALA A 364 24.19 1.71 4.87
C ALA A 364 24.44 1.98 6.37
N SER A 365 24.18 1.00 7.21
CA SER A 365 24.28 1.15 8.67
C SER A 365 25.69 1.50 9.12
N ASP A 366 26.71 0.93 8.50
CA ASP A 366 28.15 1.22 8.71
C ASP A 366 28.96 0.81 7.46
N ASN A 367 30.29 0.91 7.56
CA ASN A 367 31.19 0.66 6.43
C ASN A 367 31.29 -0.80 5.99
N ASN A 368 30.75 -1.76 6.78
CA ASN A 368 30.74 -3.18 6.44
C ASN A 368 29.54 -3.57 5.59
N TYR A 369 28.58 -2.65 5.40
CA TYR A 369 27.36 -2.87 4.65
C TYR A 369 27.27 -1.98 3.41
N SER A 370 26.58 -2.49 2.42
CA SER A 370 26.20 -1.75 1.20
C SER A 370 24.70 -1.84 0.99
N ILE A 371 24.12 -0.82 0.35
CA ILE A 371 22.72 -0.89 -0.09
C ILE A 371 22.70 -1.59 -1.44
N LEU A 372 22.08 -2.78 -1.50
CA LEU A 372 21.77 -3.49 -2.74
C LEU A 372 20.38 -3.08 -3.22
N CYS A 373 20.29 -2.58 -4.45
CA CYS A 373 19.02 -2.30 -5.12
C CYS A 373 18.81 -3.31 -6.25
N ALA A 374 17.70 -4.05 -6.19
CA ALA A 374 17.29 -4.97 -7.24
C ALA A 374 15.87 -4.63 -7.69
N ASP A 375 15.60 -4.71 -9.00
CA ASP A 375 14.29 -4.44 -9.58
C ASP A 375 14.00 -5.44 -10.71
N TYR A 376 12.74 -5.88 -10.79
CA TYR A 376 12.29 -6.73 -11.89
C TYR A 376 12.13 -5.92 -13.17
N SER A 377 12.91 -6.28 -14.20
CA SER A 377 12.82 -5.62 -15.50
C SER A 377 11.46 -5.88 -16.16
N GLN A 378 10.66 -4.81 -16.29
CA GLN A 378 9.40 -4.79 -17.06
C GLN A 378 8.39 -5.89 -16.66
N ILE A 379 8.30 -6.22 -15.36
CA ILE A 379 7.52 -7.35 -14.85
C ILE A 379 6.07 -7.36 -15.34
N GLU A 380 5.40 -6.20 -15.39
CA GLU A 380 4.00 -6.11 -15.81
C GLU A 380 3.82 -6.45 -17.30
N LEU A 381 4.78 -6.07 -18.15
CA LEU A 381 4.77 -6.45 -19.58
C LEU A 381 5.05 -7.93 -19.77
N ARG A 382 5.94 -8.53 -18.98
CA ARG A 382 6.19 -9.98 -18.99
C ARG A 382 4.97 -10.77 -18.57
N ILE A 383 4.25 -10.31 -17.56
CA ILE A 383 2.99 -10.93 -17.12
C ILE A 383 1.91 -10.78 -18.21
N MET A 384 1.80 -9.59 -18.85
CA MET A 384 0.89 -9.42 -19.97
C MET A 384 1.19 -10.39 -21.11
N ALA A 385 2.46 -10.55 -21.49
CA ALA A 385 2.87 -11.51 -22.51
C ALA A 385 2.50 -12.95 -22.14
N ALA A 386 2.71 -13.34 -20.88
CA ALA A 386 2.36 -14.66 -20.39
C ALA A 386 0.83 -14.91 -20.37
N PHE A 387 0.06 -13.94 -19.89
CA PHE A 387 -1.41 -14.07 -19.79
C PHE A 387 -2.10 -14.02 -21.15
N SER A 388 -1.61 -13.20 -22.08
CA SER A 388 -2.15 -13.11 -23.44
C SER A 388 -1.68 -14.26 -24.35
N GLY A 389 -0.56 -14.92 -24.01
CA GLY A 389 0.10 -15.88 -24.88
C GLY A 389 0.63 -15.26 -26.17
N ASP A 390 0.91 -13.95 -26.19
CA ASP A 390 1.35 -13.24 -27.39
C ASP A 390 2.75 -13.70 -27.78
N THR A 391 2.84 -14.37 -28.93
CA THR A 391 4.06 -15.02 -29.41
C THR A 391 5.21 -14.05 -29.69
N GLU A 392 4.88 -12.85 -30.16
CA GLU A 392 5.89 -11.84 -30.50
C GLU A 392 6.47 -11.20 -29.24
N MET A 393 5.62 -10.89 -28.25
CA MET A 393 6.10 -10.41 -26.95
C MET A 393 6.93 -11.46 -26.23
N LEU A 394 6.46 -12.72 -26.20
CA LEU A 394 7.19 -13.83 -25.58
C LEU A 394 8.55 -14.03 -26.25
N ARG A 395 8.60 -14.01 -27.59
CA ARG A 395 9.84 -14.10 -28.38
C ARG A 395 10.81 -12.96 -28.05
N ALA A 396 10.29 -11.71 -27.97
CA ALA A 396 11.13 -10.55 -27.63
C ALA A 396 11.76 -10.72 -26.25
N PHE A 397 10.98 -11.13 -25.24
CA PHE A 397 11.50 -11.34 -23.89
C PHE A 397 12.48 -12.51 -23.78
N ASN A 398 12.22 -13.63 -24.45
CA ASN A 398 13.08 -14.82 -24.42
C ASN A 398 14.43 -14.55 -25.10
N ASN A 399 14.46 -13.71 -26.13
CA ASN A 399 15.67 -13.34 -26.85
C ASN A 399 16.39 -12.12 -26.26
N GLY A 400 15.94 -11.58 -25.12
CA GLY A 400 16.53 -10.40 -24.48
C GLY A 400 16.37 -9.10 -25.28
N ILE A 401 15.43 -9.05 -26.23
CA ILE A 401 15.18 -7.85 -27.04
C ILE A 401 14.45 -6.80 -26.19
N ASP A 402 14.83 -5.54 -26.31
CA ASP A 402 14.11 -4.44 -25.66
C ASP A 402 12.69 -4.32 -26.20
N ILE A 403 11.72 -4.69 -25.38
CA ILE A 403 10.30 -4.71 -25.76
C ILE A 403 9.78 -3.35 -26.24
N HIS A 404 10.31 -2.24 -25.72
CA HIS A 404 9.89 -0.93 -26.15
C HIS A 404 10.41 -0.59 -27.55
N SER A 405 11.64 -1.01 -27.87
CA SER A 405 12.17 -0.90 -29.24
C SER A 405 11.46 -1.84 -30.21
N ALA A 406 11.20 -3.07 -29.79
CA ALA A 406 10.42 -4.03 -30.60
C ALA A 406 8.99 -3.53 -30.89
N THR A 407 8.33 -2.95 -29.89
CA THR A 407 7.00 -2.32 -30.09
C THR A 407 7.08 -1.11 -31.00
N ALA A 408 8.10 -0.24 -30.83
CA ALA A 408 8.30 0.93 -31.68
C ALA A 408 8.50 0.52 -33.14
N ALA A 409 9.38 -0.44 -33.40
CA ALA A 409 9.63 -0.97 -34.74
C ALA A 409 8.33 -1.41 -35.44
N LYS A 410 7.48 -2.14 -34.72
CA LYS A 410 6.18 -2.61 -35.24
C LYS A 410 5.17 -1.49 -35.44
N VAL A 411 4.99 -0.62 -34.44
CA VAL A 411 3.98 0.47 -34.49
C VAL A 411 4.33 1.53 -35.54
N TYR A 412 5.62 1.81 -35.73
CA TYR A 412 6.10 2.78 -36.73
C TYR A 412 6.48 2.14 -38.07
N ASN A 413 6.37 0.80 -38.18
CA ASN A 413 6.72 0.00 -39.36
C ASN A 413 8.15 0.29 -39.87
N VAL A 414 9.12 0.22 -38.97
CA VAL A 414 10.56 0.40 -39.23
C VAL A 414 11.34 -0.79 -38.67
N ASN A 415 12.60 -0.97 -39.09
CA ASN A 415 13.47 -1.99 -38.47
C ASN A 415 13.83 -1.58 -37.04
N VAL A 416 14.14 -2.55 -36.18
CA VAL A 416 14.52 -2.31 -34.76
C VAL A 416 15.73 -1.37 -34.65
N ASP A 417 16.67 -1.46 -35.59
CA ASP A 417 17.89 -0.63 -35.62
C ASP A 417 17.61 0.83 -36.06
N GLU A 418 16.47 1.07 -36.68
CA GLU A 418 16.00 2.41 -37.12
C GLU A 418 15.18 3.12 -36.02
N VAL A 419 14.89 2.46 -34.91
CA VAL A 419 14.10 3.01 -33.81
C VAL A 419 14.90 4.09 -33.07
N ASP A 420 14.47 5.33 -33.20
CA ASP A 420 15.05 6.45 -32.49
C ASP A 420 14.57 6.51 -31.01
N LYS A 421 15.19 7.41 -30.25
CA LYS A 421 14.89 7.60 -28.82
C LYS A 421 13.46 8.07 -28.57
N THR A 422 12.88 8.83 -29.51
CA THR A 422 11.52 9.37 -29.42
C THR A 422 10.52 8.26 -29.66
N MET A 423 10.68 7.47 -30.72
CA MET A 423 9.85 6.31 -31.04
C MET A 423 9.84 5.31 -29.88
N ARG A 424 11.02 5.01 -29.32
CA ARG A 424 11.12 4.12 -28.14
C ARG A 424 10.41 4.69 -26.91
N THR A 425 10.51 5.99 -26.66
CA THR A 425 9.83 6.65 -25.51
C THR A 425 8.32 6.64 -25.70
N ASN A 426 7.85 6.88 -26.91
CA ASN A 426 6.42 6.82 -27.25
C ASN A 426 5.90 5.39 -27.10
N ALA A 427 6.60 4.41 -27.64
CA ALA A 427 6.24 2.99 -27.49
C ALA A 427 6.22 2.54 -26.02
N LYS A 428 7.13 3.05 -25.20
CA LYS A 428 7.08 2.82 -23.73
C LYS A 428 5.78 3.36 -23.14
N SER A 429 5.36 4.55 -23.50
CA SER A 429 4.11 5.16 -23.05
C SER A 429 2.89 4.39 -23.55
N VAL A 430 2.93 3.88 -24.78
CA VAL A 430 1.89 3.02 -25.37
C VAL A 430 1.81 1.68 -24.62
N ASN A 431 2.93 0.97 -24.45
CA ASN A 431 2.97 -0.31 -23.75
C ASN A 431 2.37 -0.25 -22.34
N PHE A 432 2.81 0.73 -21.53
CA PHE A 432 2.23 0.92 -20.20
C PHE A 432 0.79 1.43 -20.26
N GLY A 433 0.50 2.35 -21.18
CA GLY A 433 -0.85 2.85 -21.38
C GLY A 433 -1.86 1.74 -21.65
N ILE A 434 -1.54 0.82 -22.53
CA ILE A 434 -2.40 -0.32 -22.90
C ILE A 434 -2.68 -1.23 -21.70
N ILE A 435 -1.62 -1.59 -20.92
CA ILE A 435 -1.79 -2.38 -19.69
C ILE A 435 -2.75 -1.70 -18.70
N TYR A 436 -2.72 -0.36 -18.65
CA TYR A 436 -3.60 0.42 -17.78
C TYR A 436 -4.93 0.81 -18.43
N GLY A 437 -5.24 0.27 -19.62
CA GLY A 437 -6.48 0.54 -20.36
C GLY A 437 -6.62 2.01 -20.77
N ILE A 438 -5.55 2.61 -21.29
CA ILE A 438 -5.54 4.02 -21.71
C ILE A 438 -6.51 4.24 -22.87
N SER A 439 -7.23 5.37 -22.84
CA SER A 439 -8.01 5.82 -23.98
C SER A 439 -7.17 6.64 -24.98
N ALA A 440 -7.63 6.77 -26.22
CA ALA A 440 -6.99 7.64 -27.22
C ALA A 440 -6.81 9.08 -26.73
N PHE A 441 -7.77 9.60 -25.95
CA PHE A 441 -7.63 10.90 -25.30
C PHE A 441 -6.50 10.92 -24.26
N GLY A 442 -6.41 9.91 -23.40
CA GLY A 442 -5.33 9.82 -22.40
C GLY A 442 -3.96 9.71 -23.07
N LEU A 443 -3.84 8.89 -24.11
CA LEU A 443 -2.59 8.73 -24.86
C LEU A 443 -2.19 10.02 -25.58
N SER A 444 -3.13 10.73 -26.20
CA SER A 444 -2.87 12.00 -26.87
C SER A 444 -2.31 13.07 -25.92
N GLN A 445 -2.85 13.13 -24.69
CA GLN A 445 -2.34 14.03 -23.66
C GLN A 445 -0.93 13.65 -23.19
N ASN A 446 -0.65 12.36 -23.07
CA ASN A 446 0.67 11.87 -22.60
C ASN A 446 1.78 12.10 -23.63
N LEU A 447 1.46 11.97 -24.92
CA LEU A 447 2.44 12.08 -26.02
C LEU A 447 2.48 13.49 -26.64
N GLY A 448 1.50 14.37 -26.34
CA GLY A 448 1.38 15.68 -26.95
C GLY A 448 0.98 15.63 -28.45
N ILE A 449 0.26 14.57 -28.88
CA ILE A 449 -0.19 14.34 -30.26
C ILE A 449 -1.71 14.52 -30.38
N SER A 450 -2.21 14.55 -31.61
CA SER A 450 -3.65 14.63 -31.85
C SER A 450 -4.36 13.36 -31.37
N ARG A 451 -5.67 13.47 -31.07
CA ARG A 451 -6.49 12.33 -30.66
C ARG A 451 -6.59 11.26 -31.76
N ASN A 452 -6.59 11.68 -33.03
CA ASN A 452 -6.64 10.76 -34.17
C ASN A 452 -5.33 9.96 -34.30
N GLU A 453 -4.17 10.60 -34.16
CA GLU A 453 -2.87 9.92 -34.15
C GLU A 453 -2.79 8.93 -32.98
N ALA A 454 -3.22 9.33 -31.78
CA ALA A 454 -3.26 8.43 -30.62
C ALA A 454 -4.18 7.23 -30.86
N LYS A 455 -5.33 7.43 -31.54
CA LYS A 455 -6.23 6.34 -31.91
C LYS A 455 -5.57 5.38 -32.89
N ASN A 456 -4.93 5.90 -33.94
CA ASN A 456 -4.24 5.09 -34.95
C ASN A 456 -3.08 4.27 -34.29
N ILE A 457 -2.32 4.86 -33.39
CA ILE A 457 -1.26 4.15 -32.65
C ILE A 457 -1.84 2.98 -31.83
N ILE A 458 -2.98 3.17 -31.15
CA ILE A 458 -3.63 2.09 -30.38
C ILE A 458 -4.18 1.00 -31.31
N GLU A 459 -4.78 1.37 -32.45
CA GLU A 459 -5.30 0.43 -33.43
C GLU A 459 -4.16 -0.39 -34.03
N GLU A 460 -3.08 0.25 -34.47
CA GLU A 460 -1.90 -0.41 -35.00
C GLU A 460 -1.26 -1.35 -33.96
N TYR A 461 -1.16 -0.93 -32.69
CA TYR A 461 -0.69 -1.79 -31.63
C TYR A 461 -1.49 -3.09 -31.52
N PHE A 462 -2.81 -3.03 -31.59
CA PHE A 462 -3.65 -4.22 -31.52
C PHE A 462 -3.66 -5.07 -32.79
N ILE A 463 -3.35 -4.49 -33.95
CA ILE A 463 -3.08 -5.24 -35.18
C ILE A 463 -1.79 -6.06 -35.02
N GLN A 464 -0.75 -5.46 -34.47
CA GLN A 464 0.55 -6.09 -34.23
C GLN A 464 0.55 -7.10 -33.08
N PHE A 465 -0.30 -6.90 -32.07
CA PHE A 465 -0.42 -7.75 -30.88
C PHE A 465 -1.88 -8.20 -30.65
N PRO A 466 -2.46 -9.01 -31.56
CA PRO A 466 -3.88 -9.37 -31.50
C PRO A 466 -4.23 -10.23 -30.27
N SER A 467 -3.30 -11.03 -29.76
CA SER A 467 -3.51 -11.85 -28.58
C SER A 467 -3.72 -11.00 -27.32
N ILE A 468 -3.08 -9.83 -27.23
CA ILE A 468 -3.30 -8.88 -26.12
C ILE A 468 -4.73 -8.34 -26.16
N LYS A 469 -5.22 -7.92 -27.34
CA LYS A 469 -6.60 -7.46 -27.50
C LYS A 469 -7.60 -8.54 -27.08
N LYS A 470 -7.40 -9.77 -27.57
CA LYS A 470 -8.23 -10.93 -27.23
C LYS A 470 -8.25 -11.20 -25.72
N TYR A 471 -7.08 -11.15 -25.06
CA TYR A 471 -6.99 -11.30 -23.61
C TYR A 471 -7.77 -10.19 -22.89
N MET A 472 -7.59 -8.92 -23.26
CA MET A 472 -8.29 -7.80 -22.63
C MET A 472 -9.80 -7.91 -22.76
N ASP A 473 -10.31 -8.29 -23.94
CA ASP A 473 -11.74 -8.48 -24.16
C ASP A 473 -12.28 -9.67 -23.34
N SER A 474 -11.53 -10.78 -23.27
CA SER A 474 -11.92 -11.96 -22.51
C SER A 474 -11.98 -11.70 -21.00
N ILE A 475 -11.01 -10.95 -20.46
CA ILE A 475 -11.00 -10.65 -19.01
C ILE A 475 -12.14 -9.69 -18.61
N ILE A 476 -12.53 -8.76 -19.51
CA ILE A 476 -13.69 -7.90 -19.29
C ILE A 476 -14.98 -8.74 -19.29
N LEU A 477 -15.12 -9.68 -20.25
CA LEU A 477 -16.29 -10.58 -20.29
C LEU A 477 -16.37 -11.42 -19.02
N LYS A 478 -15.28 -12.07 -18.63
CA LYS A 478 -15.19 -12.83 -17.38
C LYS A 478 -15.54 -11.96 -16.16
N ALA A 479 -15.04 -10.71 -16.12
CA ALA A 479 -15.34 -9.78 -15.04
C ALA A 479 -16.84 -9.41 -14.98
N ARG A 480 -17.52 -9.29 -16.12
CA ARG A 480 -18.96 -9.00 -16.16
C ARG A 480 -19.83 -10.14 -15.66
N GLU A 481 -19.39 -11.38 -15.81
CA GLU A 481 -20.09 -12.59 -15.35
C GLU A 481 -19.93 -12.78 -13.85
N GLN A 482 -18.71 -12.63 -13.32
CA GLN A 482 -18.41 -12.99 -11.93
C GLN A 482 -18.19 -11.79 -10.98
N GLU A 483 -18.20 -10.55 -11.51
CA GLU A 483 -18.01 -9.28 -10.80
C GLU A 483 -16.65 -9.13 -10.10
N TYR A 484 -15.68 -9.96 -10.44
CA TYR A 484 -14.29 -9.84 -9.98
C TYR A 484 -13.31 -10.33 -11.05
N VAL A 485 -12.03 -10.04 -10.84
CA VAL A 485 -10.90 -10.63 -11.56
C VAL A 485 -9.87 -11.15 -10.55
N GLU A 486 -9.00 -12.06 -11.00
CA GLU A 486 -8.03 -12.73 -10.14
C GLU A 486 -6.61 -12.57 -10.70
N THR A 487 -5.63 -12.53 -9.78
CA THR A 487 -4.21 -12.66 -10.12
C THR A 487 -3.86 -14.13 -10.41
N TYR A 488 -2.62 -14.37 -10.84
CA TYR A 488 -2.08 -15.74 -11.00
C TYR A 488 -2.18 -16.55 -9.68
N TYR A 489 -2.03 -15.88 -8.53
CA TYR A 489 -2.10 -16.50 -7.20
C TYR A 489 -3.49 -16.38 -6.54
N MET A 490 -4.55 -16.22 -7.35
CA MET A 490 -5.96 -16.20 -6.91
C MET A 490 -6.36 -15.01 -6.02
N ARG A 491 -5.56 -13.93 -5.99
CA ARG A 491 -5.97 -12.68 -5.33
C ARG A 491 -7.11 -12.05 -6.09
N ARG A 492 -8.22 -11.76 -5.42
CA ARG A 492 -9.42 -11.19 -6.03
C ARG A 492 -9.45 -9.67 -5.98
N ARG A 493 -9.88 -9.10 -7.10
CA ARG A 493 -10.29 -7.70 -7.20
C ARG A 493 -11.76 -7.64 -7.59
N TYR A 494 -12.62 -7.23 -6.66
CA TYR A 494 -14.05 -7.10 -6.92
C TYR A 494 -14.36 -5.84 -7.73
N LEU A 495 -15.31 -5.95 -8.67
CA LEU A 495 -15.66 -4.93 -9.64
C LEU A 495 -17.19 -4.72 -9.70
N PRO A 496 -17.83 -4.28 -8.62
CA PRO A 496 -19.30 -4.19 -8.54
C PRO A 496 -19.90 -3.22 -9.56
N ASN A 497 -19.09 -2.37 -10.16
CA ASN A 497 -19.50 -1.39 -11.16
C ASN A 497 -19.23 -1.82 -12.60
N ILE A 498 -18.79 -3.05 -12.85
CA ILE A 498 -18.42 -3.54 -14.19
C ILE A 498 -19.62 -3.54 -15.16
N ASN A 499 -20.83 -3.76 -14.65
CA ASN A 499 -22.09 -3.76 -15.38
C ASN A 499 -22.88 -2.45 -15.25
N SER A 500 -22.24 -1.36 -14.76
CA SER A 500 -22.90 -0.07 -14.58
C SER A 500 -23.47 0.48 -15.91
N ARG A 501 -24.69 1.02 -15.87
CA ARG A 501 -25.28 1.75 -17.02
C ARG A 501 -24.54 3.05 -17.34
N ASN A 502 -23.89 3.67 -16.34
CA ASN A 502 -23.07 4.85 -16.55
C ASN A 502 -21.75 4.46 -17.23
N ALA A 503 -21.55 4.93 -18.46
CA ALA A 503 -20.38 4.62 -19.28
C ALA A 503 -19.04 5.02 -18.63
N VAL A 504 -18.99 6.13 -17.88
CA VAL A 504 -17.76 6.59 -17.20
C VAL A 504 -17.38 5.64 -16.06
N ILE A 505 -18.37 5.26 -15.25
CA ILE A 505 -18.17 4.33 -14.13
C ILE A 505 -17.79 2.95 -14.65
N ARG A 506 -18.50 2.46 -15.69
CA ARG A 506 -18.21 1.18 -16.34
C ARG A 506 -16.81 1.15 -16.94
N SER A 507 -16.40 2.17 -17.69
CA SER A 507 -15.07 2.26 -18.28
C SER A 507 -13.95 2.26 -17.24
N LEU A 508 -14.17 2.85 -16.05
CA LEU A 508 -13.22 2.75 -14.94
C LEU A 508 -13.12 1.32 -14.41
N ALA A 509 -14.24 0.61 -14.28
CA ALA A 509 -14.26 -0.78 -13.85
C ALA A 509 -13.60 -1.72 -14.88
N GLU A 510 -13.83 -1.50 -16.18
CA GLU A 510 -13.18 -2.24 -17.28
C GLU A 510 -11.66 -2.07 -17.27
N ARG A 511 -11.17 -0.84 -17.06
CA ARG A 511 -9.73 -0.58 -16.87
C ARG A 511 -9.16 -1.32 -15.66
N ASN A 512 -9.88 -1.33 -14.55
CA ASN A 512 -9.47 -2.09 -13.38
C ASN A 512 -9.48 -3.60 -13.63
N ALA A 513 -10.42 -4.11 -14.45
CA ALA A 513 -10.47 -5.52 -14.83
C ALA A 513 -9.22 -5.96 -15.61
N ILE A 514 -8.72 -5.12 -16.51
CA ILE A 514 -7.50 -5.38 -17.29
C ILE A 514 -6.25 -5.29 -16.39
N ASN A 515 -6.16 -4.23 -15.60
CA ASN A 515 -4.96 -3.89 -14.84
C ASN A 515 -4.75 -4.77 -13.59
N ALA A 516 -5.83 -5.10 -12.85
CA ALA A 516 -5.70 -5.76 -11.56
C ALA A 516 -5.04 -7.15 -11.61
N PRO A 517 -5.31 -8.04 -12.57
CA PRO A 517 -4.61 -9.32 -12.69
C PRO A 517 -3.11 -9.16 -12.90
N ILE A 518 -2.70 -8.20 -13.72
CA ILE A 518 -1.29 -7.96 -14.08
C ILE A 518 -0.55 -7.33 -12.92
N GLN A 519 -1.04 -6.21 -12.42
CA GLN A 519 -0.41 -5.47 -11.33
C GLN A 519 -0.41 -6.27 -10.02
N GLY A 520 -1.48 -7.02 -9.76
CA GLY A 520 -1.58 -7.86 -8.58
C GLY A 520 -0.65 -9.08 -8.65
N SER A 521 -0.53 -9.74 -9.82
CA SER A 521 0.44 -10.84 -9.99
C SER A 521 1.88 -10.35 -9.84
N ALA A 522 2.20 -9.15 -10.35
CA ALA A 522 3.50 -8.52 -10.13
C ALA A 522 3.76 -8.29 -8.63
N ALA A 523 2.75 -7.79 -7.90
CA ALA A 523 2.87 -7.60 -6.46
C ALA A 523 3.07 -8.93 -5.71
N ASP A 524 2.36 -9.99 -6.08
CA ASP A 524 2.49 -11.31 -5.48
C ASP A 524 3.88 -11.92 -5.73
N ILE A 525 4.43 -11.79 -6.95
CA ILE A 525 5.80 -12.24 -7.28
C ILE A 525 6.84 -11.50 -6.45
N ILE A 526 6.70 -10.17 -6.30
CA ILE A 526 7.60 -9.37 -5.47
C ILE A 526 7.54 -9.82 -4.01
N LYS A 527 6.35 -10.09 -3.47
CA LYS A 527 6.16 -10.57 -2.11
C LYS A 527 6.82 -11.94 -1.85
N ILE A 528 6.79 -12.83 -2.83
CA ILE A 528 7.47 -14.12 -2.76
C ILE A 528 9.00 -13.94 -2.76
N ALA A 529 9.50 -12.97 -3.50
CA ALA A 529 10.93 -12.69 -3.56
C ALA A 529 11.48 -12.00 -2.30
N MET A 530 10.63 -11.36 -1.50
CA MET A 530 11.00 -10.72 -0.23
C MET A 530 11.22 -11.74 0.87
#